data_d13dcf5ea4ce9feacea63e026097521c
#
_entry.id   d13dcf5ea4ce9feacea63e026097521c
#
_cell.length_a   1.000
_cell.length_b   1.000
_cell.length_c   1.000
_cell.angle_alpha   90.00
_cell.angle_beta   90.00
_cell.angle_gamma   90.00
#
_symmetry.space_group_name_H-M   'P 1'
#
loop_
_entity.id
_entity.type
_entity.pdbx_description
1 polymer ?
#
loop_
_entity_poly.entity_id
_entity_poly.type
_entity_poly.pdbx_seq_one_letter_code
_entity_poly.pdbx_strand_id
1 'polypeptide(L)'
;MAEMVLEVSDLTVRREGVSVVESVSFALAAESDTALVGPNGAGKSTLVQAILGILPHQSGQVRVLGRPLGPKGQLPASVRAQLAYLPQSFSVRNRCPLSVADFVGLGWDPPGLQLPWRGSERRRQAVRQALVKTGCSDLADRLISELSGGQTKRVLLAFCVVRPRRLLVLDEAQAGLDSQAAEQFYGLLFDLRRSEGWTILQVSHDLEMVRLTCDGVLCLNRSLRCSGPPDHALSPAQLERVYGRGYVPYHHHHR
;
A
#
# COMPACT_ATOMS: atom_id res chain seq x y z
N MET A 1 11.00 18.31 -14.74
CA MET A 1 9.79 17.45 -14.71
C MET A 1 9.91 16.58 -13.48
N ALA A 2 8.83 16.39 -12.69
CA ALA A 2 8.85 15.46 -11.57
C ALA A 2 9.13 14.03 -12.05
N GLU A 3 9.93 13.27 -11.30
CA GLU A 3 10.17 11.86 -11.59
C GLU A 3 8.88 11.06 -11.36
N MET A 4 8.48 10.22 -12.33
CA MET A 4 7.32 9.35 -12.17
C MET A 4 7.76 8.00 -11.61
N VAL A 5 7.16 7.60 -10.49
CA VAL A 5 7.44 6.32 -9.81
C VAL A 5 6.54 5.22 -10.34
N LEU A 6 5.31 5.55 -10.70
CA LEU A 6 4.34 4.64 -11.29
C LEU A 6 3.64 5.34 -12.47
N GLU A 7 3.56 4.65 -13.59
CA GLU A 7 2.82 5.08 -14.78
C GLU A 7 1.92 3.92 -15.23
N VAL A 8 0.66 4.20 -15.41
CA VAL A 8 -0.37 3.25 -15.89
C VAL A 8 -1.07 3.86 -17.08
N SER A 9 -1.12 3.13 -18.21
CA SER A 9 -1.71 3.59 -19.45
C SER A 9 -2.68 2.54 -19.99
N ASP A 10 -3.94 2.92 -20.14
CA ASP A 10 -5.04 2.13 -20.71
C ASP A 10 -5.18 0.71 -20.13
N LEU A 11 -4.90 0.56 -18.85
CA LEU A 11 -4.87 -0.72 -18.18
C LEU A 11 -6.28 -1.32 -18.08
N THR A 12 -6.44 -2.55 -18.62
CA THR A 12 -7.66 -3.33 -18.50
C THR A 12 -7.35 -4.68 -17.86
N VAL A 13 -8.14 -5.03 -16.83
CA VAL A 13 -7.99 -6.29 -16.09
C VAL A 13 -9.32 -7.05 -16.10
N ARG A 14 -9.25 -8.33 -16.48
CA ARG A 14 -10.41 -9.24 -16.45
C ARG A 14 -10.26 -10.30 -15.39
N ARG A 15 -11.37 -10.64 -14.75
CA ARG A 15 -11.47 -11.80 -13.83
C ARG A 15 -12.67 -12.64 -14.26
N GLU A 16 -12.47 -13.93 -14.45
CA GLU A 16 -13.53 -14.87 -14.83
C GLU A 16 -14.34 -14.40 -16.05
N GLY A 17 -13.65 -13.81 -17.05
CA GLY A 17 -14.27 -13.31 -18.26
C GLY A 17 -14.91 -11.92 -18.17
N VAL A 18 -15.05 -11.37 -16.97
CA VAL A 18 -15.65 -10.03 -16.74
C VAL A 18 -14.57 -8.97 -16.61
N SER A 19 -14.72 -7.83 -17.29
CA SER A 19 -13.85 -6.66 -17.08
C SER A 19 -14.13 -6.05 -15.71
N VAL A 20 -13.11 -6.07 -14.84
CA VAL A 20 -13.19 -5.49 -13.49
C VAL A 20 -12.54 -4.11 -13.44
N VAL A 21 -11.50 -3.90 -14.27
CA VAL A 21 -10.84 -2.61 -14.48
C VAL A 21 -10.83 -2.34 -15.99
N GLU A 22 -11.24 -1.14 -16.40
CA GLU A 22 -11.45 -0.78 -17.80
C GLU A 22 -10.70 0.50 -18.16
N SER A 23 -9.67 0.38 -19.01
CA SER A 23 -8.93 1.50 -19.64
C SER A 23 -8.48 2.57 -18.64
N VAL A 24 -7.84 2.15 -17.54
CA VAL A 24 -7.40 3.05 -16.47
C VAL A 24 -6.02 3.62 -16.81
N SER A 25 -5.90 4.95 -16.74
CA SER A 25 -4.64 5.68 -16.96
C SER A 25 -4.40 6.69 -15.85
N PHE A 26 -3.23 6.66 -15.23
CA PHE A 26 -2.75 7.65 -14.25
C PHE A 26 -1.24 7.52 -14.04
N ALA A 27 -0.67 8.52 -13.36
CA ALA A 27 0.72 8.50 -12.97
C ALA A 27 0.89 9.02 -11.54
N LEU A 28 1.90 8.51 -10.82
CA LEU A 28 2.29 8.95 -9.48
C LEU A 28 3.68 9.56 -9.54
N ALA A 29 3.79 10.80 -9.10
CA ALA A 29 5.08 11.46 -8.92
C ALA A 29 5.82 10.92 -7.70
N ALA A 30 7.16 11.03 -7.70
CA ALA A 30 7.97 10.69 -6.53
C ALA A 30 7.50 11.47 -5.30
N GLU A 31 7.55 10.81 -4.14
CA GLU A 31 7.21 11.36 -2.82
C GLU A 31 5.75 11.82 -2.67
N SER A 32 4.86 11.51 -3.62
CA SER A 32 3.44 11.80 -3.51
C SER A 32 2.70 10.72 -2.70
N ASP A 33 1.62 11.14 -2.03
CA ASP A 33 0.65 10.25 -1.40
C ASP A 33 -0.67 10.34 -2.15
N THR A 34 -1.08 9.24 -2.77
CA THR A 34 -2.30 9.20 -3.60
C THR A 34 -3.26 8.13 -3.09
N ALA A 35 -4.48 8.55 -2.80
CA ALA A 35 -5.55 7.63 -2.42
C ALA A 35 -6.31 7.10 -3.64
N LEU A 36 -6.61 5.81 -3.63
CA LEU A 36 -7.51 5.14 -4.55
C LEU A 36 -8.83 4.87 -3.82
N VAL A 37 -9.88 5.59 -4.19
CA VAL A 37 -11.20 5.51 -3.56
C VAL A 37 -12.26 4.99 -4.54
N GLY A 38 -13.38 4.50 -4.03
CA GLY A 38 -14.50 4.00 -4.83
C GLY A 38 -15.33 2.95 -4.09
N PRO A 39 -16.50 2.60 -4.60
CA PRO A 39 -17.39 1.64 -3.96
C PRO A 39 -16.79 0.24 -3.86
N ASN A 40 -17.43 -0.62 -3.05
CA ASN A 40 -17.06 -2.03 -3.00
C ASN A 40 -17.33 -2.67 -4.37
N GLY A 41 -16.41 -3.52 -4.82
CA GLY A 41 -16.49 -4.10 -6.18
C GLY A 41 -16.03 -3.18 -7.31
N ALA A 42 -15.59 -1.95 -7.04
CA ALA A 42 -15.10 -1.01 -8.05
C ALA A 42 -13.83 -1.45 -8.79
N GLY A 43 -13.13 -2.49 -8.29
CA GLY A 43 -11.90 -3.00 -8.90
C GLY A 43 -10.62 -2.49 -8.24
N LYS A 44 -10.68 -1.80 -7.08
CA LYS A 44 -9.51 -1.19 -6.40
C LYS A 44 -8.39 -2.20 -6.12
N SER A 45 -8.66 -3.26 -5.38
CA SER A 45 -7.66 -4.28 -5.07
C SER A 45 -7.20 -5.05 -6.32
N THR A 46 -8.08 -5.22 -7.32
CA THR A 46 -7.71 -5.81 -8.62
C THR A 46 -6.72 -4.92 -9.36
N LEU A 47 -6.94 -3.61 -9.40
CA LEU A 47 -6.03 -2.63 -9.99
C LEU A 47 -4.67 -2.67 -9.27
N VAL A 48 -4.67 -2.62 -7.94
CA VAL A 48 -3.44 -2.72 -7.12
C VAL A 48 -2.67 -4.01 -7.41
N GLN A 49 -3.34 -5.16 -7.42
CA GLN A 49 -2.70 -6.45 -7.69
C GLN A 49 -2.15 -6.53 -9.12
N ALA A 50 -2.81 -5.91 -10.10
CA ALA A 50 -2.32 -5.86 -11.48
C ALA A 50 -1.07 -4.97 -11.61
N ILE A 51 -1.04 -3.81 -10.96
CA ILE A 51 0.11 -2.90 -10.91
C ILE A 51 1.33 -3.57 -10.26
N LEU A 52 1.11 -4.36 -9.22
CA LEU A 52 2.16 -5.11 -8.53
C LEU A 52 2.61 -6.38 -9.29
N GLY A 53 1.96 -6.71 -10.39
CA GLY A 53 2.25 -7.92 -11.16
C GLY A 53 1.80 -9.21 -10.48
N ILE A 54 0.91 -9.13 -9.49
CA ILE A 54 0.31 -10.29 -8.81
C ILE A 54 -0.79 -10.89 -9.71
N LEU A 55 -1.54 -10.03 -10.42
CA LEU A 55 -2.54 -10.44 -11.40
C LEU A 55 -2.08 -10.03 -12.81
N PRO A 56 -2.29 -10.89 -13.83
CA PRO A 56 -2.10 -10.50 -15.21
C PRO A 56 -3.13 -9.46 -15.64
N HIS A 57 -2.75 -8.57 -16.57
CA HIS A 57 -3.66 -7.63 -17.22
C HIS A 57 -3.93 -8.04 -18.66
N GLN A 58 -5.09 -7.65 -19.18
CA GLN A 58 -5.53 -7.98 -20.55
C GLN A 58 -4.89 -7.07 -21.59
N SER A 59 -4.81 -5.78 -21.29
CA SER A 59 -4.23 -4.76 -22.17
C SER A 59 -3.75 -3.56 -21.35
N GLY A 60 -3.05 -2.66 -22.01
CA GLY A 60 -2.45 -1.48 -21.40
C GLY A 60 -0.99 -1.70 -21.01
N GLN A 61 -0.40 -0.71 -20.38
CA GLN A 61 0.98 -0.72 -19.95
C GLN A 61 1.10 -0.22 -18.51
N VAL A 62 1.98 -0.86 -17.75
CA VAL A 62 2.38 -0.42 -16.41
C VAL A 62 3.89 -0.26 -16.40
N ARG A 63 4.37 0.88 -15.91
CA ARG A 63 5.78 1.14 -15.63
C ARG A 63 5.97 1.45 -14.17
N VAL A 64 6.91 0.78 -13.53
CA VAL A 64 7.27 0.99 -12.14
C VAL A 64 8.74 1.37 -12.08
N LEU A 65 9.06 2.54 -11.51
CA LEU A 65 10.40 3.10 -11.47
C LEU A 65 11.05 3.11 -12.87
N GLY A 66 10.29 3.53 -13.89
CA GLY A 66 10.69 3.59 -15.29
C GLY A 66 10.84 2.23 -15.99
N ARG A 67 10.58 1.10 -15.30
CA ARG A 67 10.69 -0.25 -15.89
C ARG A 67 9.30 -0.81 -16.20
N PRO A 68 9.10 -1.33 -17.42
CA PRO A 68 7.82 -1.91 -17.79
C PRO A 68 7.55 -3.21 -17.02
N LEU A 69 6.29 -3.40 -16.65
CA LEU A 69 5.77 -4.67 -16.16
C LEU A 69 5.71 -5.64 -17.36
N GLY A 70 6.33 -6.80 -17.22
CA GLY A 70 6.28 -7.82 -18.26
C GLY A 70 4.87 -8.41 -18.45
N PRO A 71 4.61 -9.10 -19.57
CA PRO A 71 3.26 -9.59 -19.93
C PRO A 71 2.69 -10.63 -18.96
N LYS A 72 3.52 -11.24 -18.12
CA LYS A 72 3.11 -12.16 -17.04
C LYS A 72 3.26 -11.53 -15.65
N GLY A 73 3.26 -10.19 -15.54
CA GLY A 73 3.41 -9.50 -14.27
C GLY A 73 4.83 -9.47 -13.69
N GLN A 74 5.86 -9.78 -14.51
CA GLN A 74 7.24 -9.81 -14.00
C GLN A 74 7.84 -8.40 -13.93
N LEU A 75 8.27 -8.02 -12.74
CA LEU A 75 9.15 -6.88 -12.52
C LEU A 75 10.58 -7.39 -12.28
N PRO A 76 11.62 -6.67 -12.75
CA PRO A 76 13.00 -6.97 -12.39
C PRO A 76 13.18 -7.03 -10.87
N ALA A 77 14.04 -7.93 -10.38
CA ALA A 77 14.29 -8.10 -8.94
C ALA A 77 14.72 -6.79 -8.27
N SER A 78 15.49 -5.96 -8.96
CA SER A 78 15.92 -4.64 -8.49
C SER A 78 14.77 -3.66 -8.29
N VAL A 79 13.71 -3.74 -9.11
CA VAL A 79 12.49 -2.94 -8.97
C VAL A 79 11.63 -3.48 -7.82
N ARG A 80 11.37 -4.80 -7.82
CA ARG A 80 10.61 -5.45 -6.72
C ARG A 80 11.20 -5.17 -5.36
N ALA A 81 12.52 -5.10 -5.26
CA ALA A 81 13.22 -4.77 -4.03
C ALA A 81 12.91 -3.37 -3.50
N GLN A 82 12.45 -2.45 -4.34
CA GLN A 82 12.10 -1.08 -4.00
C GLN A 82 10.58 -0.87 -3.80
N LEU A 83 9.80 -1.95 -3.86
CA LEU A 83 8.37 -1.94 -3.59
C LEU A 83 8.07 -2.55 -2.22
N ALA A 84 7.06 -2.02 -1.56
CA ALA A 84 6.43 -2.67 -0.42
C ALA A 84 4.91 -2.70 -0.62
N TYR A 85 4.28 -3.76 -0.15
CA TYR A 85 2.84 -3.94 -0.23
C TYR A 85 2.28 -4.41 1.11
N LEU A 86 1.33 -3.64 1.64
CA LEU A 86 0.52 -4.03 2.79
C LEU A 86 -0.87 -4.44 2.30
N PRO A 87 -1.22 -5.73 2.37
CA PRO A 87 -2.53 -6.21 1.99
C PRO A 87 -3.59 -5.82 3.04
N GLN A 88 -4.86 -5.81 2.62
CA GLN A 88 -6.01 -5.55 3.48
C GLN A 88 -6.05 -6.48 4.70
N SER A 89 -5.80 -7.76 4.49
CA SER A 89 -5.74 -8.76 5.55
C SER A 89 -4.36 -9.40 5.61
N PHE A 90 -3.80 -9.43 6.80
CA PHE A 90 -2.59 -10.16 7.09
C PHE A 90 -2.86 -11.08 8.28
N SER A 91 -2.71 -12.37 8.06
CA SER A 91 -2.82 -13.35 9.13
C SER A 91 -1.70 -14.38 9.01
N VAL A 92 -1.03 -14.64 10.10
CA VAL A 92 -0.10 -15.75 10.21
C VAL A 92 -0.85 -16.93 10.83
N ARG A 93 -0.74 -18.11 10.23
CA ARG A 93 -1.35 -19.29 10.82
C ARG A 93 -0.80 -19.50 12.23
N ASN A 94 -1.67 -19.75 13.22
CA ASN A 94 -1.34 -19.88 14.65
C ASN A 94 -0.25 -20.92 15.01
N ARG A 95 0.25 -21.65 14.04
CA ARG A 95 1.31 -22.66 14.21
C ARG A 95 2.68 -22.24 13.68
N CYS A 96 2.83 -20.99 13.20
CA CYS A 96 4.12 -20.51 12.74
C CYS A 96 4.84 -19.81 13.92
N PRO A 97 5.88 -20.37 14.50
CA PRO A 97 6.62 -19.76 15.61
C PRO A 97 7.59 -18.69 15.08
N LEU A 98 7.03 -17.65 14.45
CA LEU A 98 7.78 -16.56 13.83
C LEU A 98 7.78 -15.36 14.77
N SER A 99 8.97 -14.97 15.27
CA SER A 99 9.12 -13.76 16.06
C SER A 99 8.95 -12.50 15.20
N VAL A 100 8.62 -11.38 15.84
CA VAL A 100 8.54 -10.08 15.17
C VAL A 100 9.87 -9.72 14.51
N ALA A 101 11.00 -9.93 15.19
CA ALA A 101 12.32 -9.66 14.62
C ALA A 101 12.62 -10.51 13.39
N ASP A 102 12.26 -11.80 13.42
CA ASP A 102 12.45 -12.68 12.27
C ASP A 102 11.57 -12.28 11.10
N PHE A 103 10.30 -11.95 11.36
CA PHE A 103 9.37 -11.47 10.34
C PHE A 103 9.87 -10.19 9.66
N VAL A 104 10.26 -9.19 10.45
CA VAL A 104 10.82 -7.93 9.91
C VAL A 104 12.08 -8.21 9.11
N GLY A 105 12.91 -9.16 9.57
CA GLY A 105 14.08 -9.62 8.86
C GLY A 105 13.82 -10.21 7.47
N LEU A 106 12.63 -10.84 7.23
CA LEU A 106 12.25 -11.28 5.90
C LEU A 106 12.13 -10.12 4.90
N GLY A 107 11.79 -8.91 5.38
CA GLY A 107 11.75 -7.71 4.55
C GLY A 107 13.13 -7.23 4.08
N TRP A 108 14.18 -7.56 4.83
CA TRP A 108 15.58 -7.30 4.49
C TRP A 108 16.13 -8.33 3.50
N ASP A 109 15.78 -9.60 3.69
CA ASP A 109 16.37 -10.69 2.95
C ASP A 109 15.94 -10.64 1.47
N PRO A 110 16.87 -10.80 0.50
CA PRO A 110 16.49 -11.01 -0.89
C PRO A 110 15.79 -12.38 -1.05
N PRO A 111 14.90 -12.53 -2.04
CA PRO A 111 14.25 -13.81 -2.26
C PRO A 111 15.26 -14.89 -2.64
N GLY A 112 15.10 -16.09 -2.06
CA GLY A 112 15.93 -17.27 -2.32
C GLY A 112 16.62 -17.81 -1.07
N LEU A 113 17.40 -18.90 -1.24
CA LEU A 113 18.17 -19.51 -0.16
C LEU A 113 19.32 -18.56 0.26
N GLN A 114 19.33 -18.20 1.52
CA GLN A 114 20.38 -17.36 2.14
C GLN A 114 21.30 -18.24 2.96
N LEU A 115 22.62 -17.97 2.88
CA LEU A 115 23.57 -18.56 3.79
C LEU A 115 23.46 -17.87 5.16
N PRO A 116 23.18 -18.61 6.25
CA PRO A 116 22.79 -18.04 7.56
C PRO A 116 23.79 -17.02 8.14
N TRP A 117 25.05 -17.10 7.76
CA TRP A 117 26.13 -16.24 8.28
C TRP A 117 26.40 -14.99 7.43
N ARG A 118 25.90 -14.91 6.20
CA ARG A 118 26.14 -13.73 5.34
C ARG A 118 25.25 -12.56 5.76
N GLY A 119 25.87 -11.47 6.18
CA GLY A 119 25.17 -10.21 6.48
C GLY A 119 24.38 -10.19 7.78
N SER A 120 24.58 -11.19 8.67
CA SER A 120 23.78 -11.33 9.89
C SER A 120 23.81 -10.08 10.79
N GLU A 121 24.96 -9.38 10.91
CA GLU A 121 25.06 -8.17 11.74
C GLU A 121 24.33 -6.98 11.08
N ARG A 122 24.52 -6.75 9.79
CA ARG A 122 23.82 -5.69 9.04
C ARG A 122 22.30 -5.91 9.06
N ARG A 123 21.87 -7.16 8.88
CA ARG A 123 20.47 -7.56 9.00
C ARG A 123 19.89 -7.26 10.39
N ARG A 124 20.59 -7.68 11.45
CA ARG A 124 20.18 -7.42 12.84
C ARG A 124 20.08 -5.93 13.14
N GLN A 125 21.05 -5.14 12.67
CA GLN A 125 21.04 -3.69 12.83
C GLN A 125 19.87 -3.05 12.10
N ALA A 126 19.60 -3.44 10.85
CA ALA A 126 18.46 -2.94 10.07
C ALA A 126 17.13 -3.27 10.73
N VAL A 127 16.96 -4.50 11.22
CA VAL A 127 15.75 -4.92 11.96
C VAL A 127 15.56 -4.09 13.23
N ARG A 128 16.62 -3.91 14.04
CA ARG A 128 16.54 -3.07 15.24
C ARG A 128 16.14 -1.63 14.91
N GLN A 129 16.74 -1.03 13.88
CA GLN A 129 16.40 0.31 13.44
C GLN A 129 14.95 0.42 12.95
N ALA A 130 14.48 -0.56 12.19
CA ALA A 130 13.09 -0.59 11.72
C ALA A 130 12.09 -0.68 12.89
N LEU A 131 12.38 -1.52 13.88
CA LEU A 131 11.55 -1.66 15.09
C LEU A 131 11.55 -0.38 15.93
N VAL A 132 12.70 0.30 16.06
CA VAL A 132 12.77 1.62 16.73
C VAL A 132 11.91 2.64 16.00
N LYS A 133 12.04 2.78 14.67
CA LYS A 133 11.29 3.72 13.84
C LYS A 133 9.77 3.53 13.95
N THR A 134 9.31 2.31 14.18
CA THR A 134 7.88 1.99 14.26
C THR A 134 7.36 1.80 15.68
N GLY A 135 8.19 2.07 16.70
CA GLY A 135 7.82 1.94 18.10
C GLY A 135 7.47 0.48 18.50
N CYS A 136 8.19 -0.50 17.93
CA CYS A 136 7.95 -1.93 18.13
C CYS A 136 9.14 -2.65 18.78
N SER A 137 10.09 -1.93 19.38
CA SER A 137 11.31 -2.54 19.95
C SER A 137 11.04 -3.55 21.06
N ASP A 138 10.02 -3.29 21.88
CA ASP A 138 9.55 -4.14 22.97
C ASP A 138 8.83 -5.41 22.48
N LEU A 139 8.47 -5.48 21.21
CA LEU A 139 7.77 -6.60 20.59
C LEU A 139 8.72 -7.56 19.86
N ALA A 140 10.03 -7.28 19.80
CA ALA A 140 10.98 -7.99 18.94
C ALA A 140 10.94 -9.51 19.08
N ASP A 141 10.87 -10.01 20.31
CA ASP A 141 10.90 -11.44 20.64
C ASP A 141 9.51 -12.08 20.74
N ARG A 142 8.42 -11.28 20.63
CA ARG A 142 7.05 -11.80 20.64
C ARG A 142 6.74 -12.53 19.34
N LEU A 143 5.84 -13.51 19.42
CA LEU A 143 5.30 -14.13 18.22
C LEU A 143 4.31 -13.19 17.52
N ILE A 144 4.34 -13.17 16.18
CA ILE A 144 3.41 -12.36 15.38
C ILE A 144 1.95 -12.72 15.69
N SER A 145 1.66 -14.00 15.97
CA SER A 145 0.32 -14.49 16.30
C SER A 145 -0.24 -13.95 17.62
N GLU A 146 0.60 -13.35 18.47
CA GLU A 146 0.23 -12.80 19.77
C GLU A 146 -0.04 -11.29 19.77
N LEU A 147 0.15 -10.65 18.61
CA LEU A 147 0.04 -9.21 18.47
C LEU A 147 -1.43 -8.77 18.36
N SER A 148 -1.74 -7.60 18.95
CA SER A 148 -2.99 -6.90 18.67
C SER A 148 -3.02 -6.39 17.21
N GLY A 149 -4.19 -6.01 16.71
CA GLY A 149 -4.34 -5.47 15.35
C GLY A 149 -3.44 -4.26 15.10
N GLY A 150 -3.40 -3.29 16.02
CA GLY A 150 -2.54 -2.10 15.92
C GLY A 150 -1.05 -2.44 15.97
N GLN A 151 -0.64 -3.36 16.86
CA GLN A 151 0.74 -3.85 16.92
C GLN A 151 1.13 -4.53 15.60
N THR A 152 0.26 -5.37 15.05
CA THR A 152 0.50 -6.03 13.76
C THR A 152 0.71 -5.01 12.64
N LYS A 153 -0.10 -3.95 12.55
CA LYS A 153 0.04 -2.91 11.52
C LYS A 153 1.36 -2.16 11.66
N ARG A 154 1.80 -1.81 12.88
CA ARG A 154 3.12 -1.19 13.11
C ARG A 154 4.27 -2.11 12.75
N VAL A 155 4.18 -3.40 13.05
CA VAL A 155 5.18 -4.41 12.65
C VAL A 155 5.22 -4.60 11.13
N LEU A 156 4.08 -4.52 10.44
CA LEU A 156 4.05 -4.52 8.97
C LEU A 156 4.74 -3.28 8.38
N LEU A 157 4.62 -2.11 9.00
CA LEU A 157 5.40 -0.93 8.60
C LEU A 157 6.90 -1.15 8.87
N ALA A 158 7.28 -1.79 9.98
CA ALA A 158 8.68 -2.16 10.24
C ALA A 158 9.23 -3.07 9.13
N PHE A 159 8.45 -4.05 8.67
CA PHE A 159 8.80 -4.88 7.52
C PHE A 159 9.01 -4.06 6.24
N CYS A 160 8.24 -2.99 6.04
CA CYS A 160 8.39 -2.13 4.87
C CYS A 160 9.63 -1.24 4.96
N VAL A 161 9.98 -0.73 6.15
CA VAL A 161 11.06 0.26 6.36
C VAL A 161 12.43 -0.38 6.64
N VAL A 162 12.50 -1.70 6.84
CA VAL A 162 13.74 -2.41 7.15
C VAL A 162 14.83 -2.28 6.08
N ARG A 163 14.44 -1.93 4.86
CA ARG A 163 15.33 -1.59 3.75
C ARG A 163 14.74 -0.44 2.95
N PRO A 164 15.57 0.35 2.23
CA PRO A 164 15.08 1.44 1.39
C PRO A 164 14.05 0.97 0.36
N ARG A 165 12.92 1.65 0.31
CA ARG A 165 11.83 1.44 -0.66
C ARG A 165 11.50 2.78 -1.31
N ARG A 166 10.89 2.76 -2.50
CA ARG A 166 10.46 3.95 -3.22
C ARG A 166 8.95 4.02 -3.41
N LEU A 167 8.30 2.87 -3.50
CA LEU A 167 6.84 2.78 -3.65
C LEU A 167 6.27 1.87 -2.57
N LEU A 168 5.38 2.42 -1.77
CA LEU A 168 4.57 1.72 -0.79
C LEU A 168 3.13 1.65 -1.28
N VAL A 169 2.57 0.47 -1.36
CA VAL A 169 1.17 0.25 -1.72
C VAL A 169 0.43 -0.31 -0.51
N LEU A 170 -0.66 0.36 -0.12
CA LEU A 170 -1.49 0.01 1.02
C LEU A 170 -2.89 -0.37 0.52
N ASP A 171 -3.35 -1.57 0.79
CA ASP A 171 -4.70 -2.01 0.46
C ASP A 171 -5.54 -2.06 1.75
N GLU A 172 -6.31 -0.98 2.02
CA GLU A 172 -7.14 -0.83 3.23
C GLU A 172 -6.38 -1.14 4.53
N ALA A 173 -5.16 -0.62 4.65
CA ALA A 173 -4.24 -0.97 5.74
C ALA A 173 -4.78 -0.63 7.14
N GLN A 174 -5.71 0.33 7.25
CA GLN A 174 -6.37 0.73 8.51
C GLN A 174 -7.53 -0.19 8.90
N ALA A 175 -7.98 -1.09 8.03
CA ALA A 175 -9.14 -1.95 8.33
C ALA A 175 -8.93 -2.74 9.62
N GLY A 176 -9.95 -2.72 10.49
CA GLY A 176 -9.93 -3.43 11.78
C GLY A 176 -9.19 -2.71 12.91
N LEU A 177 -8.77 -1.46 12.71
CA LEU A 177 -8.26 -0.60 13.79
C LEU A 177 -9.41 0.21 14.40
N ASP A 178 -9.35 0.45 15.71
CA ASP A 178 -10.15 1.50 16.34
C ASP A 178 -9.64 2.89 15.96
N SER A 179 -10.38 3.94 16.26
CA SER A 179 -10.06 5.32 15.88
C SER A 179 -8.69 5.76 16.35
N GLN A 180 -8.33 5.45 17.59
CA GLN A 180 -7.04 5.84 18.17
C GLN A 180 -5.87 5.12 17.51
N ALA A 181 -6.01 3.81 17.27
CA ALA A 181 -4.98 3.03 16.59
C ALA A 181 -4.84 3.44 15.11
N ALA A 182 -5.93 3.82 14.45
CA ALA A 182 -5.91 4.34 13.08
C ALA A 182 -5.16 5.69 13.00
N GLU A 183 -5.45 6.62 13.92
CA GLU A 183 -4.76 7.91 14.00
C GLU A 183 -3.25 7.73 14.23
N GLN A 184 -2.86 6.86 15.18
CA GLN A 184 -1.46 6.53 15.43
C GLN A 184 -0.79 5.90 14.21
N PHE A 185 -1.50 5.04 13.48
CA PHE A 185 -0.98 4.41 12.26
C PHE A 185 -0.73 5.44 11.16
N TYR A 186 -1.68 6.36 10.93
CA TYR A 186 -1.50 7.41 9.92
C TYR A 186 -0.42 8.42 10.32
N GLY A 187 -0.32 8.81 11.60
CA GLY A 187 0.77 9.66 12.08
C GLY A 187 2.14 9.02 11.82
N LEU A 188 2.29 7.74 12.17
CA LEU A 188 3.53 7.00 11.89
C LEU A 188 3.80 6.88 10.38
N LEU A 189 2.78 6.61 9.57
CA LEU A 189 2.91 6.52 8.11
C LEU A 189 3.38 7.85 7.51
N PHE A 190 2.83 8.97 7.98
CA PHE A 190 3.23 10.31 7.56
C PHE A 190 4.70 10.61 7.89
N ASP A 191 5.14 10.30 9.12
CA ASP A 191 6.53 10.50 9.53
C ASP A 191 7.50 9.62 8.73
N LEU A 192 7.14 8.36 8.51
CA LEU A 192 7.94 7.43 7.71
C LEU A 192 7.99 7.84 6.24
N ARG A 193 6.87 8.31 5.65
CA ARG A 193 6.84 8.83 4.29
C ARG A 193 7.88 9.93 4.11
N ARG A 194 7.90 10.91 5.02
CA ARG A 194 8.83 12.05 4.95
C ARG A 194 10.28 11.65 5.17
N SER A 195 10.55 10.75 6.12
CA SER A 195 11.91 10.33 6.47
C SER A 195 12.52 9.35 5.46
N GLU A 196 11.69 8.52 4.82
CA GLU A 196 12.14 7.50 3.86
C GLU A 196 11.99 7.92 2.39
N GLY A 197 11.33 9.07 2.10
CA GLY A 197 11.07 9.54 0.75
C GLY A 197 10.11 8.63 -0.03
N TRP A 198 9.07 8.11 0.62
CA TRP A 198 8.15 7.17 -0.02
C TRP A 198 7.15 7.86 -0.95
N THR A 199 6.90 7.24 -2.10
CA THR A 199 5.67 7.43 -2.86
C THR A 199 4.65 6.42 -2.37
N ILE A 200 3.43 6.87 -2.05
CA ILE A 200 2.38 6.03 -1.50
C ILE A 200 1.19 5.96 -2.46
N LEU A 201 0.70 4.73 -2.70
CA LEU A 201 -0.61 4.47 -3.28
C LEU A 201 -1.43 3.73 -2.22
N GLN A 202 -2.48 4.36 -1.70
CA GLN A 202 -3.31 3.77 -0.66
C GLN A 202 -4.77 3.59 -1.10
N VAL A 203 -5.30 2.39 -0.94
CA VAL A 203 -6.74 2.15 -1.04
C VAL A 203 -7.38 2.53 0.29
N SER A 204 -8.35 3.43 0.26
CA SER A 204 -9.04 3.88 1.47
C SER A 204 -10.55 4.02 1.24
N HIS A 205 -11.31 3.77 2.30
CA HIS A 205 -12.74 4.09 2.41
C HIS A 205 -12.99 5.32 3.28
N ASP A 206 -11.99 5.77 4.01
CA ASP A 206 -12.04 6.93 4.89
C ASP A 206 -11.72 8.20 4.09
N LEU A 207 -12.76 8.83 3.57
CA LEU A 207 -12.61 10.04 2.74
C LEU A 207 -12.16 11.26 3.54
N GLU A 208 -12.41 11.29 4.84
CA GLU A 208 -11.98 12.38 5.73
C GLU A 208 -10.47 12.32 5.95
N MET A 209 -9.94 11.15 6.31
CA MET A 209 -8.50 10.95 6.40
C MET A 209 -7.79 11.18 5.07
N VAL A 210 -8.38 10.76 3.95
CA VAL A 210 -7.83 11.04 2.61
C VAL A 210 -7.71 12.54 2.34
N ARG A 211 -8.71 13.34 2.73
CA ARG A 211 -8.65 14.80 2.60
C ARG A 211 -7.51 15.43 3.39
N LEU A 212 -7.24 14.89 4.58
CA LEU A 212 -6.25 15.44 5.50
C LEU A 212 -4.81 15.02 5.17
N THR A 213 -4.62 13.85 4.58
CA THR A 213 -3.28 13.24 4.49
C THR A 213 -2.74 13.05 3.08
N CYS A 214 -3.61 13.00 2.05
CA CYS A 214 -3.19 12.69 0.69
C CYS A 214 -2.96 13.94 -0.16
N ASP A 215 -2.01 13.87 -1.09
CA ASP A 215 -1.75 14.93 -2.08
C ASP A 215 -2.70 14.79 -3.29
N GLY A 216 -3.16 13.57 -3.58
CA GLY A 216 -4.02 13.28 -4.72
C GLY A 216 -5.01 12.15 -4.46
N VAL A 217 -6.06 12.11 -5.27
CA VAL A 217 -7.11 11.09 -5.20
C VAL A 217 -7.41 10.58 -6.60
N LEU A 218 -7.57 9.27 -6.70
CA LEU A 218 -8.05 8.55 -7.87
C LEU A 218 -9.41 7.91 -7.52
N CYS A 219 -10.46 8.28 -8.23
CA CYS A 219 -11.78 7.74 -7.99
C CYS A 219 -12.08 6.63 -9.00
N LEU A 220 -12.18 5.40 -8.55
CA LEU A 220 -12.40 4.23 -9.37
C LEU A 220 -13.83 3.70 -9.22
N ASN A 221 -14.45 3.43 -10.37
CA ASN A 221 -15.63 2.58 -10.47
C ASN A 221 -15.56 1.87 -11.82
N ARG A 222 -14.88 0.73 -11.87
CA ARG A 222 -14.36 -0.01 -13.03
C ARG A 222 -13.37 0.79 -13.87
N SER A 223 -13.71 2.02 -14.22
CA SER A 223 -12.83 2.98 -14.88
C SER A 223 -12.54 4.17 -13.95
N LEU A 224 -11.54 4.96 -14.27
CA LEU A 224 -11.23 6.18 -13.53
C LEU A 224 -12.31 7.22 -13.78
N ARG A 225 -13.04 7.62 -12.74
CA ARG A 225 -14.15 8.58 -12.80
C ARG A 225 -13.72 10.01 -12.50
N CYS A 226 -12.74 10.16 -11.61
CA CYS A 226 -12.12 11.43 -11.31
C CYS A 226 -10.67 11.21 -10.84
N SER A 227 -9.86 12.27 -10.96
CA SER A 227 -8.51 12.35 -10.40
C SER A 227 -8.16 13.79 -10.09
N GLY A 228 -7.29 14.02 -9.11
CA GLY A 228 -6.81 15.36 -8.76
C GLY A 228 -6.64 15.55 -7.26
N PRO A 229 -6.43 16.80 -6.83
CA PRO A 229 -6.35 17.14 -5.41
C PRO A 229 -7.62 16.70 -4.65
N PRO A 230 -7.51 16.36 -3.35
CA PRO A 230 -8.62 15.83 -2.56
C PRO A 230 -9.88 16.70 -2.59
N ASP A 231 -9.75 18.02 -2.48
CA ASP A 231 -10.89 18.95 -2.46
C ASP A 231 -11.71 18.90 -3.76
N HIS A 232 -11.04 18.73 -4.90
CA HIS A 232 -11.69 18.60 -6.19
C HIS A 232 -12.28 17.20 -6.39
N ALA A 233 -11.47 16.16 -6.20
CA ALA A 233 -11.85 14.78 -6.47
C ALA A 233 -12.93 14.25 -5.50
N LEU A 234 -12.95 14.74 -4.26
CA LEU A 234 -13.94 14.37 -3.24
C LEU A 234 -15.07 15.42 -3.09
N SER A 235 -15.27 16.27 -4.09
CA SER A 235 -16.43 17.16 -4.10
C SER A 235 -17.72 16.37 -4.17
N PRO A 236 -18.86 16.88 -3.63
CA PRO A 236 -20.15 16.18 -3.64
C PRO A 236 -20.56 15.69 -5.04
N ALA A 237 -20.35 16.52 -6.06
CA ALA A 237 -20.67 16.16 -7.44
C ALA A 237 -19.82 15.00 -7.99
N GLN A 238 -18.55 14.92 -7.61
CA GLN A 238 -17.68 13.81 -8.02
C GLN A 238 -18.02 12.54 -7.23
N LEU A 239 -18.28 12.65 -5.92
CA LEU A 239 -18.71 11.52 -5.11
C LEU A 239 -20.01 10.91 -5.62
N GLU A 240 -21.00 11.73 -6.02
CA GLU A 240 -22.23 11.23 -6.63
C GLU A 240 -21.98 10.47 -7.95
N ARG A 241 -21.03 10.92 -8.76
CA ARG A 241 -20.63 10.20 -10.01
C ARG A 241 -19.97 8.86 -9.73
N VAL A 242 -19.22 8.74 -8.63
CA VAL A 242 -18.45 7.54 -8.28
C VAL A 242 -19.30 6.52 -7.54
N TYR A 243 -20.08 6.98 -6.56
CA TYR A 243 -20.84 6.13 -5.62
C TYR A 243 -22.32 6.02 -5.98
N GLY A 244 -22.84 6.86 -6.89
CA GLY A 244 -24.23 6.90 -7.26
C GLY A 244 -25.04 8.00 -6.57
N ARG A 245 -26.26 8.27 -7.09
CA ARG A 245 -27.15 9.30 -6.56
C ARG A 245 -27.55 9.00 -5.12
N GLY A 246 -27.51 10.01 -4.27
CA GLY A 246 -27.89 9.90 -2.86
C GLY A 246 -26.78 9.36 -1.94
N TYR A 247 -25.56 9.28 -2.43
CA TYR A 247 -24.42 8.95 -1.56
C TYR A 247 -24.19 10.06 -0.54
N VAL A 248 -24.31 9.72 0.75
CA VAL A 248 -23.98 10.60 1.87
C VAL A 248 -22.68 10.07 2.46
N PRO A 249 -21.59 10.87 2.51
CA PRO A 249 -20.38 10.48 3.21
C PRO A 249 -20.70 10.17 4.68
N TYR A 250 -20.27 9.01 5.16
CA TYR A 250 -20.34 8.69 6.58
C TYR A 250 -19.34 9.61 7.30
N HIS A 251 -19.82 10.53 8.10
CA HIS A 251 -19.00 11.29 9.03
C HIS A 251 -18.84 10.47 10.30
N HIS A 252 -17.66 9.98 10.57
CA HIS A 252 -17.32 9.52 11.91
C HIS A 252 -17.21 10.75 12.81
N HIS A 253 -18.22 11.00 13.61
CA HIS A 253 -18.10 11.99 14.68
C HIS A 253 -17.08 11.47 15.70
N HIS A 254 -15.86 11.99 15.64
CA HIS A 254 -14.90 11.89 16.73
C HIS A 254 -15.44 12.71 17.90
N ARG A 255 -15.96 12.05 18.92
CA ARG A 255 -16.19 12.62 20.26
C ARG A 255 -15.04 12.26 21.17
#